data_c8e49101705cab2fd7d54f2cd86a0e9b
#
_entry.id   c8e49101705cab2fd7d54f2cd86a0e9b
#
_cell.length_a   1.000
_cell.length_b   1.000
_cell.length_c   1.000
_cell.angle_alpha   90.00
_cell.angle_beta   90.00
_cell.angle_gamma   90.00
#
_symmetry.space_group_name_H-M   'P 1'
#
loop_
_entity.id
_entity.type
_entity.pdbx_description
1 polymer ?
#
loop_
_entity_poly.entity_id
_entity_poly.type
_entity_poly.pdbx_seq_one_letter_code
_entity_poly.pdbx_strand_id
1 'polypeptide(L)'
;MNKILSLILILSITSCSSIAFWQSDEIDPDEPRELIDFNERFEFIENWETKFKGQNTLNNFIPAFSGNNLFFVDPEGNVSNMDIESGEVLWETELETIISAGIVAGFGKLFLSDDQGNLISLNQEDGSIVWR
;
A
#
# COMPACT_ATOMS: atom_id res chain seq x y z
N MET A 1 -18.78 70.47 -30.01
CA MET A 1 -19.48 69.34 -29.36
C MET A 1 -18.73 67.99 -29.52
N ASN A 2 -18.11 67.68 -30.68
CA ASN A 2 -17.41 66.39 -30.92
C ASN A 2 -16.10 66.18 -30.17
N LYS A 3 -15.37 67.29 -29.79
CA LYS A 3 -14.07 67.13 -29.06
C LYS A 3 -14.24 66.73 -27.60
N ILE A 4 -15.32 67.19 -26.96
CA ILE A 4 -15.63 66.84 -25.56
C ILE A 4 -16.12 65.37 -25.45
N LEU A 5 -16.91 64.92 -26.43
CA LEU A 5 -17.38 63.53 -26.50
C LEU A 5 -16.23 62.56 -26.71
N SER A 6 -15.23 62.93 -27.54
CA SER A 6 -14.01 62.13 -27.75
C SER A 6 -13.12 62.06 -26.52
N LEU A 7 -13.06 63.14 -25.72
CA LEU A 7 -12.27 63.18 -24.49
C LEU A 7 -12.89 62.29 -23.39
N ILE A 8 -14.22 62.25 -23.30
CA ILE A 8 -14.95 61.38 -22.35
C ILE A 8 -14.79 59.90 -22.71
N LEU A 9 -14.77 59.58 -23.99
CA LEU A 9 -14.59 58.19 -24.46
C LEU A 9 -13.17 57.66 -24.15
N ILE A 10 -12.15 58.51 -24.21
CA ILE A 10 -10.77 58.13 -23.89
C ILE A 10 -10.56 57.91 -22.39
N LEU A 11 -11.27 58.67 -21.53
CA LEU A 11 -11.16 58.53 -20.07
C LEU A 11 -11.83 57.25 -19.53
N SER A 12 -12.76 56.67 -20.27
CA SER A 12 -13.47 55.44 -19.85
C SER A 12 -12.70 54.14 -20.09
N ILE A 13 -11.57 54.17 -20.83
CA ILE A 13 -10.79 52.94 -21.15
C ILE A 13 -9.64 52.66 -20.16
N THR A 14 -9.35 53.58 -19.24
CA THR A 14 -8.23 53.43 -18.27
C THR A 14 -8.66 52.81 -16.94
N SER A 15 -9.92 52.37 -16.79
CA SER A 15 -10.48 51.89 -15.52
C SER A 15 -10.39 50.38 -15.27
N CYS A 16 -9.63 49.64 -16.06
CA CYS A 16 -9.59 48.18 -15.93
C CYS A 16 -8.31 47.58 -15.28
N SER A 17 -7.46 48.41 -14.64
CA SER A 17 -6.22 47.87 -14.04
C SER A 17 -6.22 47.81 -12.50
N SER A 18 -7.36 48.01 -11.84
CA SER A 18 -7.41 48.07 -10.37
C SER A 18 -8.15 46.90 -9.71
N ILE A 19 -8.45 45.81 -10.44
CA ILE A 19 -9.17 44.64 -9.86
C ILE A 19 -8.22 43.59 -9.30
N ALA A 20 -6.91 43.78 -9.42
CA ALA A 20 -5.92 42.86 -8.85
C ALA A 20 -5.71 43.00 -7.33
N PHE A 21 -6.42 43.88 -6.64
CA PHE A 21 -6.27 44.07 -5.19
C PHE A 21 -7.04 43.07 -4.33
N TRP A 22 -7.88 42.21 -4.94
CA TRP A 22 -8.67 41.19 -4.24
C TRP A 22 -8.18 39.79 -4.51
N GLN A 23 -6.96 39.60 -5.01
CA GLN A 23 -6.32 38.30 -4.93
C GLN A 23 -5.92 38.11 -3.47
N SER A 24 -6.87 37.69 -2.65
CA SER A 24 -6.55 37.00 -1.40
C SER A 24 -5.63 35.85 -1.77
N ASP A 25 -4.55 35.70 -1.05
CA ASP A 25 -3.76 34.45 -1.03
C ASP A 25 -4.67 33.32 -0.50
N GLU A 26 -5.73 33.00 -1.24
CA GLU A 26 -6.47 31.79 -1.01
C GLU A 26 -5.50 30.66 -1.35
N ILE A 27 -4.97 30.05 -0.31
CA ILE A 27 -4.20 28.82 -0.41
C ILE A 27 -5.12 27.83 -1.13
N ASP A 28 -4.79 27.51 -2.38
CA ASP A 28 -5.49 26.48 -3.14
C ASP A 28 -5.41 25.17 -2.30
N PRO A 29 -6.55 24.62 -1.84
CA PRO A 29 -6.52 23.40 -1.03
C PRO A 29 -5.95 22.21 -1.81
N ASP A 30 -5.93 22.29 -3.15
CA ASP A 30 -5.41 21.25 -4.03
C ASP A 30 -3.94 21.52 -4.45
N GLU A 31 -3.35 22.66 -4.07
CA GLU A 31 -1.95 22.94 -4.34
C GLU A 31 -1.04 22.06 -3.48
N PRO A 32 -0.12 21.28 -4.08
CA PRO A 32 0.83 20.49 -3.33
C PRO A 32 1.66 21.39 -2.41
N ARG A 33 1.61 21.12 -1.12
CA ARG A 33 2.43 21.87 -0.14
C ARG A 33 3.88 21.49 -0.30
N GLU A 34 4.78 22.44 -0.15
CA GLU A 34 6.20 22.16 -0.07
C GLU A 34 6.49 21.23 1.11
N LEU A 35 7.28 20.18 0.85
CA LEU A 35 7.75 19.28 1.89
C LEU A 35 8.66 20.04 2.84
N ILE A 36 8.30 20.01 4.11
CA ILE A 36 9.15 20.60 5.16
C ILE A 36 10.30 19.64 5.41
N ASP A 37 11.52 20.14 5.36
CA ASP A 37 12.68 19.39 5.80
C ASP A 37 12.51 18.99 7.28
N PHE A 38 12.52 17.68 7.54
CA PHE A 38 12.47 17.16 8.90
C PHE A 38 13.75 16.42 9.21
N ASN A 39 14.19 16.52 10.46
CA ASN A 39 15.30 15.70 10.93
C ASN A 39 14.84 14.25 11.05
N GLU A 40 15.44 13.37 10.28
CA GLU A 40 15.22 11.94 10.40
C GLU A 40 15.61 11.48 11.81
N ARG A 41 14.64 10.86 12.52
CA ARG A 41 14.85 10.35 13.88
C ARG A 41 15.04 8.84 13.91
N PHE A 42 14.76 8.18 12.78
CA PHE A 42 14.83 6.74 12.65
C PHE A 42 15.50 6.40 11.32
N GLU A 43 16.43 5.48 11.39
CA GLU A 43 17.04 4.84 10.23
C GLU A 43 16.46 3.42 10.12
N PHE A 44 15.92 3.08 8.97
CA PHE A 44 15.48 1.72 8.68
C PHE A 44 16.63 0.95 8.07
N ILE A 45 17.01 -0.14 8.71
CA ILE A 45 18.03 -1.06 8.21
C ILE A 45 17.30 -2.27 7.65
N GLU A 46 17.53 -2.57 6.37
CA GLU A 46 17.04 -3.79 5.76
C GLU A 46 17.96 -4.95 6.18
N ASN A 47 17.41 -5.92 6.92
CA ASN A 47 18.16 -7.07 7.37
C ASN A 47 18.23 -8.17 6.29
N TRP A 48 17.11 -8.35 5.56
CA TRP A 48 17.00 -9.33 4.49
C TRP A 48 15.83 -9.00 3.56
N GLU A 49 15.90 -9.50 2.32
CA GLU A 49 14.84 -9.39 1.31
C GLU A 49 14.53 -10.79 0.78
N THR A 50 13.27 -11.10 0.55
CA THR A 50 12.83 -12.32 -0.13
C THR A 50 11.80 -12.00 -1.21
N LYS A 51 11.75 -12.84 -2.25
CA LYS A 51 10.81 -12.70 -3.37
C LYS A 51 9.94 -13.92 -3.45
N PHE A 52 8.64 -13.72 -3.36
CA PHE A 52 7.65 -14.76 -3.56
C PHE A 52 7.32 -14.90 -5.05
N LYS A 53 7.13 -16.15 -5.48
CA LYS A 53 6.66 -16.45 -6.83
C LYS A 53 5.15 -16.30 -6.81
N GLY A 54 4.62 -15.34 -7.46
CA GLY A 54 3.18 -15.17 -7.56
C GLY A 54 2.85 -14.04 -8.52
N GLN A 55 1.80 -14.19 -9.29
CA GLN A 55 1.31 -13.09 -10.11
C GLN A 55 0.66 -12.07 -9.19
N ASN A 56 0.81 -10.81 -9.56
CA ASN A 56 0.22 -9.68 -8.83
C ASN A 56 -1.31 -9.75 -8.94
N THR A 57 -1.94 -10.54 -8.07
CA THR A 57 -3.39 -10.63 -7.98
C THR A 57 -3.89 -9.53 -7.07
N LEU A 58 -5.15 -9.10 -7.25
CA LEU A 58 -5.80 -8.08 -6.44
C LEU A 58 -6.05 -8.52 -4.98
N ASN A 59 -5.63 -9.72 -4.61
CA ASN A 59 -5.79 -10.27 -3.28
C ASN A 59 -4.67 -9.79 -2.35
N ASN A 60 -5.06 -9.38 -1.16
CA ASN A 60 -4.13 -8.91 -0.14
C ASN A 60 -3.61 -10.10 0.68
N PHE A 61 -2.51 -10.70 0.26
CA PHE A 61 -1.83 -11.78 0.98
C PHE A 61 -0.91 -11.17 2.04
N ILE A 62 -1.42 -11.04 3.26
CA ILE A 62 -0.66 -10.54 4.41
C ILE A 62 0.02 -11.72 5.09
N PRO A 63 1.34 -11.67 5.33
CA PRO A 63 2.02 -12.69 6.10
C PRO A 63 1.48 -12.80 7.53
N ALA A 64 1.50 -14.01 8.09
CA ALA A 64 1.16 -14.25 9.49
C ALA A 64 2.43 -14.48 10.32
N PHE A 65 2.39 -14.08 11.58
CA PHE A 65 3.51 -14.18 12.52
C PHE A 65 3.12 -15.07 13.70
N SER A 66 4.05 -15.92 14.15
CA SER A 66 3.91 -16.68 15.37
C SER A 66 5.30 -16.93 15.99
N GLY A 67 5.61 -16.25 17.11
CA GLY A 67 6.96 -16.26 17.67
C GLY A 67 7.99 -15.70 16.71
N ASN A 68 9.04 -16.45 16.41
CA ASN A 68 10.09 -16.08 15.46
C ASN A 68 9.81 -16.56 14.02
N ASN A 69 8.61 -17.04 13.75
CA ASN A 69 8.22 -17.57 12.45
C ASN A 69 7.36 -16.57 11.68
N LEU A 70 7.70 -16.42 10.40
CA LEU A 70 6.93 -15.68 9.40
C LEU A 70 6.35 -16.69 8.41
N PHE A 71 5.03 -16.76 8.32
CA PHE A 71 4.32 -17.62 7.38
C PHE A 71 3.77 -16.79 6.23
N PHE A 72 4.02 -17.27 5.03
CA PHE A 72 3.52 -16.67 3.82
C PHE A 72 2.86 -17.72 2.92
N VAL A 73 1.86 -17.30 2.15
CA VAL A 73 1.23 -18.11 1.11
C VAL A 73 1.08 -17.27 -0.15
N ASP A 74 1.38 -17.84 -1.30
CA ASP A 74 1.10 -17.24 -2.59
C ASP A 74 -0.25 -17.72 -3.17
N PRO A 75 -0.77 -17.05 -4.23
CA PRO A 75 -2.02 -17.44 -4.86
C PRO A 75 -2.01 -18.86 -5.45
N GLU A 76 -0.86 -19.37 -5.85
CA GLU A 76 -0.69 -20.72 -6.42
C GLU A 76 -0.70 -21.84 -5.37
N GLY A 77 -0.70 -21.47 -4.07
CA GLY A 77 -0.76 -22.44 -2.97
C GLY A 77 0.59 -22.83 -2.39
N ASN A 78 1.67 -22.13 -2.72
CA ASN A 78 2.95 -22.35 -2.06
C ASN A 78 2.94 -21.65 -0.71
N VAL A 79 3.09 -22.45 0.35
CA VAL A 79 3.18 -21.96 1.74
C VAL A 79 4.60 -22.11 2.22
N SER A 80 5.15 -21.06 2.81
CA SER A 80 6.49 -21.07 3.39
C SER A 80 6.48 -20.59 4.84
N ASN A 81 7.36 -21.16 5.64
CA ASN A 81 7.75 -20.67 6.95
C ASN A 81 9.19 -20.18 6.89
N MET A 82 9.42 -18.98 7.39
CA MET A 82 10.75 -18.36 7.45
C MET A 82 11.04 -17.86 8.85
N ASP A 83 12.32 -17.90 9.20
CA ASP A 83 12.81 -17.23 10.40
C ASP A 83 12.78 -15.71 10.18
N ILE A 84 12.16 -14.96 11.09
CA ILE A 84 11.93 -13.52 10.95
C ILE A 84 13.22 -12.69 11.07
N GLU A 85 14.23 -13.21 11.75
CA GLU A 85 15.49 -12.48 11.96
C GLU A 85 16.45 -12.67 10.79
N SER A 86 16.56 -13.89 10.28
CA SER A 86 17.51 -14.26 9.22
C SER A 86 16.92 -14.28 7.82
N GLY A 87 15.59 -14.43 7.69
CA GLY A 87 14.92 -14.68 6.41
C GLY A 87 15.16 -16.11 5.87
N GLU A 88 15.74 -17.01 6.66
CA GLU A 88 15.97 -18.39 6.26
C GLU A 88 14.64 -19.14 6.14
N VAL A 89 14.46 -19.87 5.03
CA VAL A 89 13.29 -20.75 4.83
C VAL A 89 13.44 -22.00 5.66
N LEU A 90 12.54 -22.19 6.62
CA LEU A 90 12.53 -23.35 7.52
C LEU A 90 11.81 -24.55 6.89
N TRP A 91 10.70 -24.32 6.18
CA TRP A 91 10.00 -25.31 5.39
C TRP A 91 9.14 -24.65 4.31
N GLU A 92 8.82 -25.42 3.25
CA GLU A 92 7.89 -25.06 2.18
C GLU A 92 6.94 -26.23 1.90
N THR A 93 5.68 -25.91 1.61
CA THR A 93 4.64 -26.88 1.25
C THR A 93 3.82 -26.35 0.09
N GLU A 94 3.56 -27.18 -0.93
CA GLU A 94 2.67 -26.87 -2.05
C GLU A 94 1.31 -27.54 -1.83
N LEU A 95 0.23 -26.74 -1.87
CA LEU A 95 -1.12 -27.21 -1.60
C LEU A 95 -1.88 -27.71 -2.83
N GLU A 96 -1.31 -27.53 -4.02
CA GLU A 96 -1.91 -27.89 -5.32
C GLU A 96 -3.33 -27.33 -5.51
N THR A 97 -3.59 -26.12 -4.97
CA THR A 97 -4.86 -25.42 -5.07
C THR A 97 -4.64 -23.91 -5.10
N ILE A 98 -5.57 -23.20 -5.72
CA ILE A 98 -5.53 -21.74 -5.76
C ILE A 98 -6.03 -21.18 -4.43
N ILE A 99 -5.26 -20.30 -3.82
CA ILE A 99 -5.60 -19.66 -2.55
C ILE A 99 -6.34 -18.36 -2.81
N SER A 100 -7.46 -18.19 -2.15
CA SER A 100 -8.31 -16.99 -2.26
C SER A 100 -8.16 -16.04 -1.08
N ALA A 101 -7.81 -16.53 0.10
CA ALA A 101 -7.60 -15.70 1.28
C ALA A 101 -6.31 -16.10 2.01
N GLY A 102 -5.64 -15.07 2.50
CA GLY A 102 -4.33 -15.15 3.12
C GLY A 102 -4.29 -16.01 4.37
N ILE A 103 -3.11 -16.12 4.95
CA ILE A 103 -2.79 -17.05 6.02
C ILE A 103 -3.01 -16.41 7.39
N VAL A 104 -3.53 -17.20 8.34
CA VAL A 104 -3.64 -16.82 9.75
C VAL A 104 -2.97 -17.87 10.61
N ALA A 105 -2.13 -17.44 11.55
CA ALA A 105 -1.45 -18.33 12.49
C ALA A 105 -2.12 -18.31 13.88
N GLY A 106 -2.36 -19.46 14.48
CA GLY A 106 -2.90 -19.59 15.82
C GLY A 106 -2.96 -21.04 16.30
N PHE A 107 -2.83 -21.24 17.61
CA PHE A 107 -2.95 -22.57 18.24
C PHE A 107 -2.06 -23.68 17.64
N GLY A 108 -0.84 -23.31 17.22
CA GLY A 108 0.08 -24.23 16.54
C GLY A 108 -0.34 -24.64 15.13
N LYS A 109 -1.31 -23.94 14.54
CA LYS A 109 -1.85 -24.20 13.21
C LYS A 109 -1.87 -22.96 12.35
N LEU A 110 -1.88 -23.17 11.04
CA LEU A 110 -2.14 -22.16 10.02
C LEU A 110 -3.52 -22.42 9.43
N PHE A 111 -4.20 -21.35 9.07
CA PHE A 111 -5.53 -21.39 8.44
C PHE A 111 -5.52 -20.52 7.20
N LEU A 112 -6.05 -21.06 6.10
CA LEU A 112 -6.18 -20.36 4.81
C LEU A 112 -7.39 -20.93 4.06
N SER A 113 -7.86 -20.23 3.02
CA SER A 113 -8.95 -20.73 2.19
C SER A 113 -8.60 -20.76 0.71
N ASP A 114 -9.15 -21.77 0.02
CA ASP A 114 -9.02 -21.90 -1.42
C ASP A 114 -10.10 -21.09 -2.18
N ASP A 115 -10.01 -21.09 -3.52
CA ASP A 115 -10.95 -20.41 -4.42
C ASP A 115 -12.32 -21.11 -4.52
N GLN A 116 -12.42 -22.34 -4.00
CA GLN A 116 -13.67 -23.11 -3.93
C GLN A 116 -14.42 -22.89 -2.62
N GLY A 117 -13.84 -22.12 -1.68
CA GLY A 117 -14.42 -21.82 -0.38
C GLY A 117 -14.12 -22.87 0.69
N ASN A 118 -13.19 -23.77 0.47
CA ASN A 118 -12.75 -24.71 1.51
C ASN A 118 -11.77 -24.00 2.45
N LEU A 119 -11.86 -24.34 3.73
CA LEU A 119 -10.90 -23.95 4.74
C LEU A 119 -9.84 -25.05 4.87
N ILE A 120 -8.57 -24.66 4.88
CA ILE A 120 -7.44 -25.57 4.99
C ILE A 120 -6.68 -25.24 6.28
N SER A 121 -6.32 -26.26 7.05
CA SER A 121 -5.47 -26.11 8.22
C SER A 121 -4.18 -26.87 8.07
N LEU A 122 -3.04 -26.19 8.33
CA LEU A 122 -1.71 -26.78 8.34
C LEU A 122 -1.12 -26.75 9.75
N ASN A 123 -0.17 -27.61 10.00
CA ASN A 123 0.67 -27.58 11.19
C ASN A 123 1.76 -26.50 11.01
N GLN A 124 1.99 -25.65 12.02
CA GLN A 124 3.02 -24.60 11.96
C GLN A 124 4.45 -25.13 11.94
N GLU A 125 4.69 -26.31 12.52
CA GLU A 125 6.04 -26.85 12.68
C GLU A 125 6.62 -27.40 11.37
N ASP A 126 5.78 -28.02 10.54
CA ASP A 126 6.24 -28.78 9.36
C ASP A 126 5.43 -28.52 8.08
N GLY A 127 4.39 -27.67 8.13
CA GLY A 127 3.53 -27.36 6.99
C GLY A 127 2.60 -28.51 6.56
N SER A 128 2.52 -29.61 7.29
CA SER A 128 1.64 -30.73 6.96
C SER A 128 0.16 -30.35 7.08
N ILE A 129 -0.66 -30.91 6.18
CA ILE A 129 -2.11 -30.67 6.19
C ILE A 129 -2.72 -31.41 7.38
N VAL A 130 -3.40 -30.68 8.28
CA VAL A 130 -4.13 -31.27 9.40
C VAL A 130 -5.54 -31.68 8.97
N TRP A 131 -6.21 -30.82 8.20
CA TRP A 131 -7.52 -31.10 7.60
C TRP A 131 -7.85 -30.09 6.47
N ARG A 132 -8.83 -30.47 5.66
CA ARG A 132 -9.50 -29.65 4.65
C ARG A 132 -11.00 -29.76 4.81
#